data_6375a302c1d8344a9844e3165ee392c7
#
_entry.id   6375a302c1d8344a9844e3165ee392c7
#
_cell.length_a   1.000
_cell.length_b   1.000
_cell.length_c   1.000
_cell.angle_alpha   90.00
_cell.angle_beta   90.00
_cell.angle_gamma   90.00
#
_symmetry.space_group_name_H-M   'P 1'
#
loop_
_entity.id
_entity.type
_entity.pdbx_description
1 polymer ?
#
loop_
_entity_poly.entity_id
_entity_poly.type
_entity_poly.pdbx_seq_one_letter_code
_entity_poly.pdbx_strand_id
1 'polypeptide(L)'
;MYQSQLEKENSTNQLSFWKNKRNLIFLSAVLAICFMVYLPCLQYGFVNWDDTVNIYKNPDIINISDWGSFFVSVKNIFSIHLYGNFNPLTITSFAFEKLIFGLENPAWWHFNNVILHLVCVVLVFRITLAMGLELIPAAFCALLFGIQPMRVESVVWVSERKDVLYGAFYLCALYYYIKSVKLSFQKRYLMVIVPCLILSLLSKIQAVTLPVSMLLVDYYFDRKLSLKLIYEKWLYFLLAFITGIAGIHFLKQDGSLGAINNHFSFIERHLPAALAYLTYLVKSVVPYKMLPLYPYPEEISWIFYVSQVTVFFLFGATFYFFRKKKKVLVFGILFFTINIKPLLQVLSAGQAFMADRFTYIPYLGLFLLYAYGVQTILKKYEKSNKFVYVAIFLILGVYGYMNIEQSKIWRNSGALWSHELKYHPDNLSALYNRGAYYRGEERYREALHDINKYVALHPVDPHALVERSILYAKVHMYENALLDLKNAEKIDPTHSEIYKNRSVIYARIGNYDQSHWELKKYLSFEPDDSEMWSILATLKRLKINNPE
;
A
#
# COMPACT_ATOMS: atom_id res chain seq x y z
N MET A 1 -29.36 7.34 -39.60
CA MET A 1 -28.27 7.95 -40.38
C MET A 1 -27.31 8.76 -39.49
N TYR A 2 -27.79 9.68 -38.66
CA TYR A 2 -26.90 10.48 -37.77
C TYR A 2 -26.15 9.65 -36.72
N GLN A 3 -26.78 8.65 -36.13
CA GLN A 3 -26.13 7.70 -35.22
C GLN A 3 -25.05 6.82 -35.91
N SER A 4 -25.30 6.37 -37.13
CA SER A 4 -24.33 5.57 -37.90
C SER A 4 -23.11 6.39 -38.39
N GLN A 5 -23.29 7.70 -38.61
CA GLN A 5 -22.17 8.60 -38.88
C GLN A 5 -21.34 8.88 -37.63
N LEU A 6 -21.96 9.10 -36.48
CA LEU A 6 -21.27 9.24 -35.18
C LEU A 6 -20.52 7.95 -34.78
N GLU A 7 -21.07 6.79 -35.09
CA GLU A 7 -20.38 5.50 -34.85
C GLU A 7 -19.19 5.30 -35.79
N LYS A 8 -19.27 5.71 -37.05
CA LYS A 8 -18.16 5.69 -37.99
C LYS A 8 -17.07 6.71 -37.63
N GLU A 9 -17.41 7.93 -37.30
CA GLU A 9 -16.45 8.94 -36.83
C GLU A 9 -15.78 8.54 -35.51
N ASN A 10 -16.51 7.95 -34.58
CA ASN A 10 -15.94 7.48 -33.30
C ASN A 10 -15.12 6.19 -33.45
N SER A 11 -15.45 5.30 -34.38
CA SER A 11 -14.64 4.10 -34.66
C SER A 11 -13.33 4.44 -35.38
N THR A 12 -13.34 5.40 -36.29
CA THR A 12 -12.15 5.98 -36.91
C THR A 12 -11.27 6.74 -35.91
N ASN A 13 -11.85 7.44 -34.93
CA ASN A 13 -11.10 8.09 -33.86
C ASN A 13 -10.42 7.13 -32.87
N GLN A 14 -10.87 5.90 -32.71
CA GLN A 14 -10.23 4.90 -31.83
C GLN A 14 -8.99 4.24 -32.44
N LEU A 15 -9.01 3.96 -33.73
CA LEU A 15 -7.81 3.60 -34.49
C LEU A 15 -6.85 4.80 -34.60
N SER A 16 -7.34 6.03 -34.40
CA SER A 16 -6.60 7.26 -34.55
C SER A 16 -5.62 7.54 -33.41
N PHE A 17 -5.86 7.09 -32.15
CA PHE A 17 -4.92 7.36 -31.06
C PHE A 17 -3.53 6.75 -31.32
N TRP A 18 -3.49 5.45 -31.63
CA TRP A 18 -2.25 4.74 -31.91
C TRP A 18 -1.63 5.08 -33.28
N LYS A 19 -2.43 5.67 -34.18
CA LYS A 19 -1.96 6.18 -35.48
C LYS A 19 -1.50 7.62 -35.39
N ASN A 20 -1.86 8.37 -34.36
CA ASN A 20 -1.46 9.75 -34.19
C ASN A 20 -0.05 9.83 -33.57
N LYS A 21 0.95 10.09 -34.40
CA LYS A 21 2.36 10.21 -33.99
C LYS A 21 2.56 11.18 -32.83
N ARG A 22 1.80 12.30 -32.80
CA ARG A 22 1.91 13.31 -31.75
C ARG A 22 1.48 12.73 -30.37
N ASN A 23 0.36 11.99 -30.32
CA ASN A 23 -0.10 11.34 -29.09
C ASN A 23 0.95 10.32 -28.58
N LEU A 24 1.55 9.55 -29.49
CA LEU A 24 2.57 8.57 -29.14
C LEU A 24 3.84 9.23 -28.60
N ILE A 25 4.31 10.31 -29.23
CA ILE A 25 5.47 11.06 -28.74
C ILE A 25 5.24 11.58 -27.32
N PHE A 26 4.09 12.21 -27.06
CA PHE A 26 3.78 12.70 -25.72
C PHE A 26 3.67 11.58 -24.70
N LEU A 27 2.99 10.48 -25.04
CA LEU A 27 2.89 9.32 -24.15
C LEU A 27 4.27 8.71 -23.88
N SER A 28 5.10 8.53 -24.88
CA SER A 28 6.46 8.00 -24.72
C SER A 28 7.31 8.90 -23.82
N ALA A 29 7.21 10.22 -23.98
CA ALA A 29 7.91 11.17 -23.13
C ALA A 29 7.42 11.09 -21.66
N VAL A 30 6.11 11.01 -21.45
CA VAL A 30 5.52 10.82 -20.11
C VAL A 30 6.04 9.54 -19.45
N LEU A 31 6.02 8.42 -20.18
CA LEU A 31 6.46 7.12 -19.66
C LEU A 31 7.96 7.12 -19.39
N ALA A 32 8.77 7.71 -20.26
CA ALA A 32 10.21 7.82 -20.07
C ALA A 32 10.56 8.64 -18.82
N ILE A 33 9.89 9.77 -18.60
CA ILE A 33 10.08 10.58 -17.39
C ILE A 33 9.70 9.79 -16.14
N CYS A 34 8.53 9.14 -16.13
CA CYS A 34 8.09 8.33 -14.99
C CYS A 34 9.08 7.19 -14.71
N PHE A 35 9.53 6.47 -15.74
CA PHE A 35 10.49 5.38 -15.59
C PHE A 35 11.82 5.88 -15.01
N MET A 36 12.36 6.99 -15.54
CA MET A 36 13.63 7.57 -15.05
C MET A 36 13.55 7.99 -13.57
N VAL A 37 12.41 8.54 -13.14
CA VAL A 37 12.21 8.94 -11.74
C VAL A 37 12.25 7.73 -10.79
N TYR A 38 11.73 6.58 -11.21
CA TYR A 38 11.72 5.36 -10.40
C TYR A 38 12.92 4.44 -10.65
N LEU A 39 13.79 4.73 -11.63
CA LEU A 39 14.95 3.89 -11.93
C LEU A 39 15.82 3.56 -10.70
N PRO A 40 16.07 4.48 -9.75
CA PRO A 40 16.86 4.17 -8.56
C PRO A 40 16.29 3.03 -7.69
N CYS A 41 14.98 2.81 -7.67
CA CYS A 41 14.38 1.79 -6.82
C CYS A 41 14.74 0.35 -7.24
N LEU A 42 15.22 0.15 -8.48
CA LEU A 42 15.69 -1.17 -8.93
C LEU A 42 16.94 -1.66 -8.16
N GLN A 43 17.60 -0.79 -7.41
CA GLN A 43 18.75 -1.13 -6.57
C GLN A 43 18.38 -1.31 -5.10
N TYR A 44 17.08 -1.24 -4.76
CA TYR A 44 16.62 -1.32 -3.39
C TYR A 44 16.33 -2.76 -2.98
N GLY A 45 16.44 -3.02 -1.68
CA GLY A 45 16.09 -4.30 -1.08
C GLY A 45 14.64 -4.36 -0.63
N PHE A 46 14.24 -5.51 -0.09
CA PHE A 46 13.01 -5.65 0.67
C PHE A 46 13.11 -4.92 2.02
N VAL A 47 11.96 -4.55 2.57
CA VAL A 47 11.88 -3.94 3.91
C VAL A 47 11.20 -4.89 4.89
N ASN A 48 11.67 -4.92 6.14
CA ASN A 48 11.16 -5.79 7.20
C ASN A 48 9.83 -5.29 7.80
N TRP A 49 8.89 -5.07 6.94
CA TRP A 49 7.51 -4.75 7.27
C TRP A 49 6.60 -5.81 6.61
N ASP A 50 5.61 -5.40 5.80
CA ASP A 50 4.74 -6.37 5.12
C ASP A 50 5.49 -7.30 4.15
N ASP A 51 6.68 -6.90 3.62
CA ASP A 51 7.48 -7.79 2.76
C ASP A 51 7.92 -9.06 3.51
N THR A 52 8.11 -8.98 4.84
CA THR A 52 8.40 -10.14 5.67
C THR A 52 7.29 -11.17 5.59
N VAL A 53 6.05 -10.73 5.83
CA VAL A 53 4.89 -11.62 5.95
C VAL A 53 4.36 -12.02 4.57
N ASN A 54 4.39 -11.11 3.61
CA ASN A 54 3.81 -11.34 2.29
C ASN A 54 4.76 -12.09 1.34
N ILE A 55 6.08 -12.05 1.57
CA ILE A 55 7.07 -12.58 0.63
C ILE A 55 8.00 -13.58 1.29
N TYR A 56 9.03 -13.14 2.04
CA TYR A 56 10.15 -14.01 2.40
C TYR A 56 9.97 -14.83 3.70
N LYS A 57 8.85 -14.69 4.41
CA LYS A 57 8.38 -15.64 5.44
C LYS A 57 7.04 -16.27 5.10
N ASN A 58 6.50 -16.01 3.91
CA ASN A 58 5.24 -16.61 3.46
C ASN A 58 5.51 -18.03 2.94
N PRO A 59 4.98 -19.10 3.58
CA PRO A 59 5.19 -20.47 3.13
C PRO A 59 4.71 -20.73 1.70
N ASP A 60 3.61 -20.06 1.29
CA ASP A 60 3.06 -20.15 -0.06
C ASP A 60 3.92 -19.43 -1.11
N ILE A 61 4.98 -18.72 -0.70
CA ILE A 61 5.94 -18.09 -1.60
C ILE A 61 7.28 -18.80 -1.54
N ILE A 62 7.85 -18.98 -0.34
CA ILE A 62 9.22 -19.49 -0.19
C ILE A 62 9.36 -20.94 -0.68
N ASN A 63 8.33 -21.77 -0.53
CA ASN A 63 8.33 -23.18 -0.89
C ASN A 63 8.13 -23.43 -2.41
N ILE A 64 8.01 -22.38 -3.23
CA ILE A 64 7.84 -22.51 -4.67
C ILE A 64 9.20 -22.83 -5.31
N SER A 65 9.30 -24.01 -5.94
CA SER A 65 10.48 -24.48 -6.69
C SER A 65 10.19 -24.77 -8.15
N ASP A 66 8.91 -25.07 -8.49
CA ASP A 66 8.48 -25.49 -9.82
C ASP A 66 6.99 -25.14 -10.05
N TRP A 67 6.48 -25.46 -11.23
CA TRP A 67 5.08 -25.23 -11.57
C TRP A 67 4.10 -26.03 -10.72
N GLY A 68 4.49 -27.22 -10.24
CA GLY A 68 3.64 -28.05 -9.37
C GLY A 68 3.38 -27.35 -8.04
N SER A 69 4.46 -26.97 -7.35
CA SER A 69 4.39 -26.22 -6.09
C SER A 69 3.72 -24.87 -6.26
N PHE A 70 3.91 -24.18 -7.40
CA PHE A 70 3.20 -22.95 -7.72
C PHE A 70 1.67 -23.14 -7.74
N PHE A 71 1.14 -24.17 -8.43
CA PHE A 71 -0.30 -24.40 -8.45
C PHE A 71 -0.86 -24.80 -7.09
N VAL A 72 -0.10 -25.53 -6.27
CA VAL A 72 -0.47 -25.80 -4.88
C VAL A 72 -0.55 -24.50 -4.09
N SER A 73 0.46 -23.65 -4.18
CA SER A 73 0.47 -22.33 -3.54
C SER A 73 -0.72 -21.46 -3.97
N VAL A 74 -1.01 -21.39 -5.27
CA VAL A 74 -2.18 -20.63 -5.77
C VAL A 74 -3.49 -21.16 -5.16
N LYS A 75 -3.67 -22.49 -5.07
CA LYS A 75 -4.82 -23.08 -4.41
C LYS A 75 -4.93 -22.65 -2.95
N ASN A 76 -3.82 -22.67 -2.21
CA ASN A 76 -3.77 -22.24 -0.81
C ASN A 76 -4.09 -20.75 -0.69
N ILE A 77 -3.48 -19.90 -1.55
CA ILE A 77 -3.69 -18.45 -1.59
C ILE A 77 -5.16 -18.08 -1.80
N PHE A 78 -5.93 -18.84 -2.57
CA PHE A 78 -7.36 -18.62 -2.75
C PHE A 78 -8.24 -19.35 -1.74
N SER A 79 -7.67 -20.25 -0.91
CA SER A 79 -8.39 -20.81 0.22
C SER A 79 -8.48 -19.81 1.38
N ILE A 80 -9.54 -19.88 2.17
CA ILE A 80 -9.99 -18.86 3.14
C ILE A 80 -9.00 -18.62 4.32
N HIS A 81 -7.82 -19.24 4.33
CA HIS A 81 -6.87 -19.20 5.46
C HIS A 81 -5.77 -18.12 5.35
N LEU A 82 -5.96 -17.08 4.52
CA LEU A 82 -4.90 -16.10 4.30
C LEU A 82 -4.93 -14.92 5.28
N TYR A 83 -3.83 -14.80 5.95
CA TYR A 83 -3.26 -13.65 6.68
C TYR A 83 -3.95 -12.29 6.41
N GLY A 84 -4.85 -11.90 7.28
CA GLY A 84 -5.37 -10.57 7.57
C GLY A 84 -5.98 -9.73 6.45
N ASN A 85 -5.34 -9.64 5.32
CA ASN A 85 -5.81 -8.87 4.17
C ASN A 85 -6.08 -9.77 2.97
N PHE A 86 -7.35 -9.88 2.55
CA PHE A 86 -7.72 -10.68 1.39
C PHE A 86 -7.27 -10.01 0.07
N ASN A 87 -6.03 -10.30 -0.35
CA ASN A 87 -5.43 -9.82 -1.59
C ASN A 87 -4.87 -10.98 -2.45
N PRO A 88 -5.66 -12.01 -2.77
CA PRO A 88 -5.15 -13.26 -3.34
C PRO A 88 -4.42 -13.06 -4.67
N LEU A 89 -4.89 -12.14 -5.52
CA LEU A 89 -4.23 -11.87 -6.80
C LEU A 89 -2.85 -11.21 -6.61
N THR A 90 -2.70 -10.34 -5.61
CA THR A 90 -1.41 -9.74 -5.29
C THR A 90 -0.41 -10.80 -4.83
N ILE A 91 -0.80 -11.65 -3.88
CA ILE A 91 0.08 -12.74 -3.39
C ILE A 91 0.39 -13.73 -4.53
N THR A 92 -0.59 -14.08 -5.37
CA THR A 92 -0.36 -14.91 -6.58
C THR A 92 0.67 -14.28 -7.53
N SER A 93 0.68 -12.94 -7.66
CA SER A 93 1.70 -12.25 -8.46
C SER A 93 3.09 -12.41 -7.86
N PHE A 94 3.23 -12.41 -6.53
CA PHE A 94 4.49 -12.70 -5.84
C PHE A 94 4.90 -14.17 -6.02
N ALA A 95 3.96 -15.10 -5.92
CA ALA A 95 4.20 -16.52 -6.20
C ALA A 95 4.75 -16.73 -7.61
N PHE A 96 4.18 -16.08 -8.61
CA PHE A 96 4.66 -16.14 -9.99
C PHE A 96 6.07 -15.53 -10.14
N GLU A 97 6.37 -14.42 -9.49
CA GLU A 97 7.71 -13.83 -9.51
C GLU A 97 8.75 -14.70 -8.83
N LYS A 98 8.41 -15.31 -7.69
CA LYS A 98 9.28 -16.29 -7.03
C LYS A 98 9.64 -17.43 -7.97
N LEU A 99 8.65 -17.97 -8.70
CA LEU A 99 8.88 -19.05 -9.67
C LEU A 99 9.85 -18.65 -10.80
N ILE A 100 9.74 -17.42 -11.31
CA ILE A 100 10.50 -16.98 -12.48
C ILE A 100 11.85 -16.36 -12.12
N PHE A 101 11.90 -15.53 -11.07
CA PHE A 101 13.06 -14.69 -10.75
C PHE A 101 13.76 -15.08 -9.43
N GLY A 102 13.15 -15.96 -8.61
CA GLY A 102 13.64 -16.25 -7.27
C GLY A 102 13.45 -15.08 -6.30
N LEU A 103 14.06 -15.17 -5.12
CA LEU A 103 14.06 -14.10 -4.09
C LEU A 103 15.37 -13.33 -4.03
N GLU A 104 16.42 -13.84 -4.66
CA GLU A 104 17.80 -13.35 -4.57
C GLU A 104 17.97 -11.93 -5.12
N ASN A 105 17.16 -11.56 -6.10
CA ASN A 105 17.27 -10.28 -6.80
C ASN A 105 15.99 -9.44 -6.67
N PRO A 106 15.87 -8.54 -5.67
CA PRO A 106 14.72 -7.67 -5.49
C PRO A 106 14.45 -6.73 -6.66
N ALA A 107 15.42 -6.48 -7.54
CA ALA A 107 15.27 -5.58 -8.69
C ALA A 107 14.08 -5.93 -9.59
N TRP A 108 13.82 -7.23 -9.82
CA TRP A 108 12.70 -7.68 -10.63
C TRP A 108 11.35 -7.38 -9.98
N TRP A 109 11.28 -7.46 -8.65
CA TRP A 109 10.09 -7.18 -7.88
C TRP A 109 9.72 -5.69 -7.93
N HIS A 110 10.72 -4.82 -7.79
CA HIS A 110 10.55 -3.38 -7.98
C HIS A 110 10.22 -3.03 -9.44
N PHE A 111 10.91 -3.66 -10.40
CA PHE A 111 10.66 -3.44 -11.83
C PHE A 111 9.20 -3.72 -12.21
N ASN A 112 8.63 -4.82 -11.72
CA ASN A 112 7.24 -5.17 -11.99
C ASN A 112 6.25 -4.15 -11.39
N ASN A 113 6.52 -3.63 -10.20
CA ASN A 113 5.72 -2.53 -9.64
C ASN A 113 5.79 -1.28 -10.52
N VAL A 114 6.98 -0.92 -11.00
CA VAL A 114 7.17 0.23 -11.91
C VAL A 114 6.42 0.00 -13.23
N ILE A 115 6.49 -1.18 -13.83
CA ILE A 115 5.74 -1.49 -15.07
C ILE A 115 4.23 -1.38 -14.85
N LEU A 116 3.69 -1.94 -13.76
CA LEU A 116 2.27 -1.83 -13.42
C LEU A 116 1.87 -0.36 -13.22
N HIS A 117 2.72 0.44 -12.58
CA HIS A 117 2.52 1.87 -12.43
C HIS A 117 2.50 2.60 -13.78
N LEU A 118 3.41 2.29 -14.69
CA LEU A 118 3.42 2.84 -16.05
C LEU A 118 2.15 2.48 -16.83
N VAL A 119 1.61 1.27 -16.65
CA VAL A 119 0.29 0.90 -17.20
C VAL A 119 -0.80 1.81 -16.64
N CYS A 120 -0.79 2.10 -15.33
CA CYS A 120 -1.73 3.07 -14.73
C CYS A 120 -1.56 4.46 -15.34
N VAL A 121 -0.33 4.94 -15.56
CA VAL A 121 -0.05 6.24 -16.20
C VAL A 121 -0.60 6.29 -17.63
N VAL A 122 -0.45 5.23 -18.43
CA VAL A 122 -1.08 5.10 -19.76
C VAL A 122 -2.59 5.24 -19.67
N LEU A 123 -3.21 4.53 -18.73
CA LEU A 123 -4.66 4.55 -18.54
C LEU A 123 -5.15 5.94 -18.08
N VAL A 124 -4.45 6.60 -17.17
CA VAL A 124 -4.76 7.98 -16.75
C VAL A 124 -4.67 8.93 -17.94
N PHE A 125 -3.62 8.88 -18.74
CA PHE A 125 -3.49 9.70 -19.95
C PHE A 125 -4.67 9.49 -20.90
N ARG A 126 -5.08 8.23 -21.12
CA ARG A 126 -6.22 7.90 -21.99
C ARG A 126 -7.57 8.29 -21.40
N ILE A 127 -7.76 8.16 -20.08
CA ILE A 127 -8.97 8.62 -19.38
C ILE A 127 -9.13 10.12 -19.54
N THR A 128 -8.07 10.89 -19.30
CA THR A 128 -8.12 12.37 -19.36
C THR A 128 -8.42 12.88 -20.76
N LEU A 129 -7.83 12.28 -21.80
CA LEU A 129 -8.21 12.57 -23.20
C LEU A 129 -9.66 12.17 -23.47
N ALA A 130 -10.12 11.01 -22.98
CA ALA A 130 -11.52 10.60 -23.14
C ALA A 130 -12.50 11.51 -22.41
N MET A 131 -12.08 12.17 -21.33
CA MET A 131 -12.86 13.17 -20.60
C MET A 131 -12.79 14.57 -21.23
N GLY A 132 -12.10 14.75 -22.35
CA GLY A 132 -12.10 15.99 -23.13
C GLY A 132 -10.96 16.95 -22.82
N LEU A 133 -9.91 16.51 -22.13
CA LEU A 133 -8.68 17.30 -22.02
C LEU A 133 -7.89 17.24 -23.33
N GLU A 134 -7.24 18.35 -23.65
CA GLU A 134 -6.28 18.43 -24.73
C GLU A 134 -4.97 17.74 -24.38
N LEU A 135 -4.11 17.54 -25.36
CA LEU A 135 -2.92 16.70 -25.25
C LEU A 135 -1.96 17.13 -24.12
N ILE A 136 -1.65 18.43 -24.01
CA ILE A 136 -0.72 18.95 -23.00
C ILE A 136 -1.31 18.86 -21.58
N PRO A 137 -2.55 19.31 -21.29
CA PRO A 137 -3.20 19.08 -20.01
C PRO A 137 -3.32 17.59 -19.64
N ALA A 138 -3.61 16.72 -20.63
CA ALA A 138 -3.67 15.27 -20.39
C ALA A 138 -2.31 14.69 -20.02
N ALA A 139 -1.23 15.11 -20.68
CA ALA A 139 0.13 14.74 -20.33
C ALA A 139 0.52 15.25 -18.94
N PHE A 140 0.13 16.48 -18.60
CA PHE A 140 0.35 17.04 -17.25
C PHE A 140 -0.35 16.23 -16.17
N CYS A 141 -1.63 15.87 -16.36
CA CYS A 141 -2.36 15.00 -15.43
C CYS A 141 -1.68 13.64 -15.25
N ALA A 142 -1.25 13.02 -16.36
CA ALA A 142 -0.57 11.74 -16.34
C ALA A 142 0.79 11.82 -15.64
N LEU A 143 1.56 12.90 -15.83
CA LEU A 143 2.81 13.14 -15.12
C LEU A 143 2.58 13.42 -13.63
N LEU A 144 1.57 14.20 -13.24
CA LEU A 144 1.20 14.36 -11.84
C LEU A 144 0.88 13.01 -11.21
N PHE A 145 0.07 12.18 -11.87
CA PHE A 145 -0.22 10.83 -11.38
C PHE A 145 1.04 9.96 -11.32
N GLY A 146 1.96 10.12 -12.29
CA GLY A 146 3.16 9.30 -12.42
C GLY A 146 4.25 9.65 -11.40
N ILE A 147 4.52 10.94 -11.13
CA ILE A 147 5.73 11.34 -10.39
C ILE A 147 5.47 12.17 -9.13
N GLN A 148 4.20 12.50 -8.80
CA GLN A 148 3.92 13.23 -7.56
C GLN A 148 4.36 12.38 -6.34
N PRO A 149 5.11 12.93 -5.38
CA PRO A 149 5.84 12.16 -4.36
C PRO A 149 5.01 11.21 -3.50
N MET A 150 3.71 11.48 -3.31
CA MET A 150 2.78 10.58 -2.61
C MET A 150 2.59 9.21 -3.31
N ARG A 151 3.13 9.03 -4.54
CA ARG A 151 3.09 7.75 -5.28
C ARG A 151 4.18 6.78 -4.83
N VAL A 152 5.26 7.32 -4.20
CA VAL A 152 6.46 6.54 -3.85
C VAL A 152 6.12 5.29 -3.05
N GLU A 153 5.31 5.42 -2.01
CA GLU A 153 4.94 4.29 -1.15
C GLU A 153 4.25 3.17 -1.94
N SER A 154 3.30 3.52 -2.82
CA SER A 154 2.57 2.53 -3.64
C SER A 154 3.43 1.87 -4.72
N VAL A 155 4.50 2.54 -5.21
CA VAL A 155 5.29 2.05 -6.35
C VAL A 155 6.59 1.38 -5.89
N VAL A 156 7.28 2.01 -4.92
CA VAL A 156 8.61 1.58 -4.49
C VAL A 156 8.54 0.46 -3.47
N TRP A 157 7.58 0.48 -2.55
CA TRP A 157 7.41 -0.62 -1.60
C TRP A 157 6.83 -1.87 -2.28
N VAL A 158 7.56 -2.98 -2.24
CA VAL A 158 7.20 -4.19 -3.00
C VAL A 158 5.83 -4.73 -2.58
N SER A 159 5.54 -4.84 -1.28
CA SER A 159 4.24 -5.32 -0.78
C SER A 159 3.06 -4.43 -1.15
N GLU A 160 3.29 -3.15 -1.46
CA GLU A 160 2.23 -2.27 -1.97
C GLU A 160 1.95 -2.47 -3.47
N ARG A 161 2.46 -3.56 -4.07
CA ARG A 161 2.00 -4.03 -5.39
C ARG A 161 0.48 -4.06 -5.49
N LYS A 162 -0.19 -4.36 -4.38
CA LYS A 162 -1.64 -4.32 -4.28
C LYS A 162 -2.21 -3.00 -4.81
N ASP A 163 -1.52 -1.86 -4.65
CA ASP A 163 -1.97 -0.55 -5.12
C ASP A 163 -1.85 -0.38 -6.64
N VAL A 164 -0.71 -0.71 -7.20
CA VAL A 164 -0.47 -0.57 -8.64
C VAL A 164 -1.26 -1.62 -9.43
N LEU A 165 -1.45 -2.81 -8.86
CA LEU A 165 -2.19 -3.91 -9.49
C LEU A 165 -3.69 -3.62 -9.52
N TYR A 166 -4.31 -3.31 -8.35
CA TYR A 166 -5.72 -2.95 -8.36
C TYR A 166 -5.97 -1.68 -9.17
N GLY A 167 -5.04 -0.72 -9.09
CA GLY A 167 -5.11 0.52 -9.85
C GLY A 167 -5.13 0.29 -11.35
N ALA A 168 -4.30 -0.60 -11.87
CA ALA A 168 -4.28 -0.95 -13.29
C ALA A 168 -5.64 -1.51 -13.75
N PHE A 169 -6.22 -2.46 -13.01
CA PHE A 169 -7.53 -3.02 -13.33
C PHE A 169 -8.67 -2.03 -13.09
N TYR A 170 -8.63 -1.25 -12.01
CA TYR A 170 -9.60 -0.20 -11.72
C TYR A 170 -9.67 0.83 -12.85
N LEU A 171 -8.52 1.38 -13.23
CA LEU A 171 -8.42 2.39 -14.28
C LEU A 171 -8.78 1.81 -15.65
N CYS A 172 -8.44 0.54 -15.92
CA CYS A 172 -8.86 -0.16 -17.12
C CYS A 172 -10.39 -0.26 -17.20
N ALA A 173 -11.05 -0.74 -16.14
CA ALA A 173 -12.51 -0.82 -16.06
C ALA A 173 -13.14 0.58 -16.21
N LEU A 174 -12.61 1.59 -15.52
CA LEU A 174 -13.10 2.98 -15.61
C LEU A 174 -12.96 3.54 -17.02
N TYR A 175 -11.83 3.31 -17.68
CA TYR A 175 -11.59 3.75 -19.07
C TYR A 175 -12.58 3.12 -20.04
N TYR A 176 -12.79 1.81 -19.96
CA TYR A 176 -13.74 1.12 -20.83
C TYR A 176 -15.19 1.46 -20.48
N TYR A 177 -15.48 1.79 -19.22
CA TYR A 177 -16.78 2.35 -18.84
C TYR A 177 -17.02 3.71 -19.48
N ILE A 178 -16.06 4.64 -19.42
CA ILE A 178 -16.14 5.95 -20.10
C ILE A 178 -16.39 5.75 -21.61
N LYS A 179 -15.67 4.82 -22.23
CA LYS A 179 -15.90 4.49 -23.65
C LYS A 179 -17.30 3.96 -23.91
N SER A 180 -17.78 3.07 -23.05
CA SER A 180 -19.12 2.49 -23.15
C SER A 180 -20.17 3.60 -23.10
N VAL A 181 -20.06 4.57 -22.18
CA VAL A 181 -20.96 5.72 -22.07
C VAL A 181 -20.94 6.56 -23.34
N LYS A 182 -19.77 6.82 -23.92
CA LYS A 182 -19.62 7.63 -25.16
C LYS A 182 -20.13 6.94 -26.42
N LEU A 183 -20.16 5.60 -26.45
CA LEU A 183 -20.46 4.78 -27.62
C LEU A 183 -21.76 3.96 -27.46
N SER A 184 -22.74 4.51 -26.73
CA SER A 184 -24.09 3.96 -26.59
C SER A 184 -24.14 2.52 -26.02
N PHE A 185 -23.31 2.22 -25.01
CA PHE A 185 -23.34 0.97 -24.24
C PHE A 185 -23.18 -0.33 -25.04
N GLN A 186 -22.11 -0.42 -25.83
CA GLN A 186 -21.83 -1.66 -26.57
C GLN A 186 -21.44 -2.81 -25.61
N LYS A 187 -22.12 -3.95 -25.72
CA LYS A 187 -21.93 -5.16 -24.89
C LYS A 187 -20.46 -5.63 -24.83
N ARG A 188 -19.67 -5.41 -25.91
CA ARG A 188 -18.24 -5.76 -25.96
C ARG A 188 -17.41 -5.14 -24.82
N TYR A 189 -17.81 -3.99 -24.29
CA TYR A 189 -17.08 -3.36 -23.18
C TYR A 189 -17.35 -4.04 -21.84
N LEU A 190 -18.52 -4.69 -21.66
CA LEU A 190 -18.82 -5.47 -20.47
C LEU A 190 -17.83 -6.64 -20.29
N MET A 191 -17.41 -7.25 -21.41
CA MET A 191 -16.41 -8.34 -21.40
C MET A 191 -15.02 -7.91 -20.88
N VAL A 192 -14.75 -6.61 -20.82
CA VAL A 192 -13.52 -6.07 -20.22
C VAL A 192 -13.77 -5.51 -18.83
N ILE A 193 -14.89 -4.80 -18.66
CA ILE A 193 -15.20 -4.11 -17.39
C ILE A 193 -15.38 -5.12 -16.25
N VAL A 194 -16.14 -6.19 -16.46
CA VAL A 194 -16.44 -7.18 -15.41
C VAL A 194 -15.18 -7.93 -14.95
N PRO A 195 -14.37 -8.54 -15.84
CA PRO A 195 -13.10 -9.14 -15.43
C PRO A 195 -12.16 -8.17 -14.73
N CYS A 196 -12.02 -6.96 -15.26
CA CYS A 196 -11.17 -5.94 -14.62
C CYS A 196 -11.66 -5.55 -13.21
N LEU A 197 -12.99 -5.45 -12.99
CA LEU A 197 -13.52 -5.22 -11.66
C LEU A 197 -13.18 -6.39 -10.72
N ILE A 198 -13.41 -7.63 -11.16
CA ILE A 198 -13.10 -8.83 -10.36
C ILE A 198 -11.61 -8.87 -10.00
N LEU A 199 -10.73 -8.70 -10.99
CA LEU A 199 -9.28 -8.69 -10.77
C LEU A 199 -8.84 -7.54 -9.85
N SER A 200 -9.48 -6.38 -9.97
CA SER A 200 -9.23 -5.24 -9.08
C SER A 200 -9.64 -5.56 -7.63
N LEU A 201 -10.82 -6.14 -7.42
CA LEU A 201 -11.32 -6.55 -6.11
C LEU A 201 -10.44 -7.63 -5.46
N LEU A 202 -9.95 -8.59 -6.25
CA LEU A 202 -9.02 -9.64 -5.79
C LEU A 202 -7.60 -9.12 -5.51
N SER A 203 -7.25 -7.93 -6.03
CA SER A 203 -5.97 -7.27 -5.75
C SER A 203 -6.02 -6.42 -4.49
N LYS A 204 -7.10 -5.65 -4.31
CA LYS A 204 -7.31 -4.77 -3.13
C LYS A 204 -8.78 -4.43 -2.94
N ILE A 205 -9.28 -4.58 -1.73
CA ILE A 205 -10.70 -4.34 -1.38
C ILE A 205 -11.19 -2.93 -1.71
N GLN A 206 -10.31 -1.93 -1.76
CA GLN A 206 -10.65 -0.54 -2.08
C GLN A 206 -11.32 -0.38 -3.45
N ALA A 207 -11.20 -1.36 -4.33
CA ALA A 207 -11.88 -1.40 -5.63
C ALA A 207 -13.42 -1.40 -5.52
N VAL A 208 -14.00 -1.64 -4.33
CA VAL A 208 -15.46 -1.54 -4.06
C VAL A 208 -16.04 -0.16 -4.39
N THR A 209 -15.21 0.87 -4.52
CA THR A 209 -15.63 2.23 -4.90
C THR A 209 -15.92 2.39 -6.39
N LEU A 210 -15.50 1.45 -7.24
CA LEU A 210 -15.61 1.57 -8.70
C LEU A 210 -17.05 1.76 -9.20
N PRO A 211 -18.07 1.02 -8.73
CA PRO A 211 -19.46 1.21 -9.18
C PRO A 211 -19.98 2.62 -8.88
N VAL A 212 -19.58 3.22 -7.76
CA VAL A 212 -19.95 4.60 -7.39
C VAL A 212 -19.22 5.59 -8.28
N SER A 213 -17.94 5.34 -8.59
CA SER A 213 -17.18 6.15 -9.55
C SER A 213 -17.77 6.10 -10.97
N MET A 214 -18.35 4.96 -11.38
CA MET A 214 -19.09 4.85 -12.64
C MET A 214 -20.35 5.74 -12.67
N LEU A 215 -21.08 5.83 -11.57
CA LEU A 215 -22.23 6.78 -11.48
C LEU A 215 -21.76 8.23 -11.62
N LEU A 216 -20.58 8.55 -11.12
CA LEU A 216 -20.00 9.88 -11.25
C LEU A 216 -19.58 10.17 -12.70
N VAL A 217 -19.11 9.15 -13.44
CA VAL A 217 -18.88 9.25 -14.90
C VAL A 217 -20.19 9.53 -15.63
N ASP A 218 -21.29 8.87 -15.27
CA ASP A 218 -22.61 9.14 -15.86
C ASP A 218 -23.03 10.59 -15.65
N TYR A 219 -22.86 11.10 -14.43
CA TYR A 219 -23.13 12.52 -14.14
C TYR A 219 -22.27 13.46 -15.02
N TYR A 220 -20.99 13.14 -15.18
CA TYR A 220 -20.07 13.95 -15.99
C TYR A 220 -20.53 14.04 -17.45
N PHE A 221 -21.04 12.95 -18.03
CA PHE A 221 -21.52 12.85 -19.40
C PHE A 221 -23.03 13.11 -19.57
N ASP A 222 -23.66 13.83 -18.64
CA ASP A 222 -25.07 14.26 -18.71
C ASP A 222 -26.11 13.14 -18.74
N ARG A 223 -25.77 11.93 -18.27
CA ARG A 223 -26.78 10.91 -18.11
C ARG A 223 -27.69 11.26 -16.93
N LYS A 224 -29.00 11.26 -17.16
CA LYS A 224 -29.99 11.57 -16.11
C LYS A 224 -29.88 10.56 -14.97
N LEU A 225 -29.57 11.04 -13.77
CA LEU A 225 -29.56 10.21 -12.56
C LEU A 225 -30.94 9.64 -12.33
N SER A 226 -31.06 8.34 -12.38
CA SER A 226 -32.32 7.58 -12.24
C SER A 226 -32.03 6.21 -11.65
N LEU A 227 -33.04 5.57 -11.09
CA LEU A 227 -32.93 4.17 -10.61
C LEU A 227 -32.47 3.21 -11.70
N LYS A 228 -32.80 3.49 -12.96
CA LYS A 228 -32.34 2.72 -14.12
C LYS A 228 -30.80 2.70 -14.19
N LEU A 229 -30.10 3.80 -13.90
CA LEU A 229 -28.63 3.85 -13.89
C LEU A 229 -28.03 2.94 -12.79
N ILE A 230 -28.68 2.85 -11.64
CA ILE A 230 -28.27 1.97 -10.56
C ILE A 230 -28.50 0.51 -10.98
N TYR A 231 -29.69 0.23 -11.56
CA TYR A 231 -30.02 -1.10 -12.06
C TYR A 231 -29.09 -1.57 -13.18
N GLU A 232 -28.69 -0.70 -14.10
CA GLU A 232 -27.67 -1.02 -15.13
C GLU A 232 -26.32 -1.47 -14.52
N LYS A 233 -26.05 -1.13 -13.28
CA LYS A 233 -24.81 -1.42 -12.54
C LYS A 233 -24.99 -2.46 -11.43
N TRP A 234 -26.15 -3.11 -11.34
CA TRP A 234 -26.47 -4.02 -10.24
C TRP A 234 -25.38 -5.07 -10.01
N LEU A 235 -24.84 -5.65 -11.09
CA LEU A 235 -23.79 -6.66 -11.01
C LEU A 235 -22.50 -6.10 -10.39
N TYR A 236 -22.11 -4.87 -10.76
CA TYR A 236 -20.91 -4.24 -10.20
C TYR A 236 -21.10 -3.92 -8.72
N PHE A 237 -22.29 -3.45 -8.33
CA PHE A 237 -22.63 -3.24 -6.92
C PHE A 237 -22.69 -4.54 -6.14
N LEU A 238 -23.23 -5.61 -6.71
CA LEU A 238 -23.28 -6.92 -6.07
C LEU A 238 -21.88 -7.47 -5.81
N LEU A 239 -20.98 -7.45 -6.80
CA LEU A 239 -19.60 -7.88 -6.65
C LEU A 239 -18.87 -7.05 -5.59
N ALA A 240 -19.01 -5.72 -5.62
CA ALA A 240 -18.43 -4.84 -4.63
C ALA A 240 -18.97 -5.10 -3.22
N PHE A 241 -20.27 -5.36 -3.07
CA PHE A 241 -20.92 -5.65 -1.79
C PHE A 241 -20.45 -6.97 -1.20
N ILE A 242 -20.41 -8.06 -1.99
CA ILE A 242 -19.89 -9.36 -1.55
C ILE A 242 -18.45 -9.24 -1.08
N THR A 243 -17.58 -8.59 -1.88
CA THR A 243 -16.17 -8.40 -1.51
C THR A 243 -16.01 -7.50 -0.29
N GLY A 244 -16.85 -6.46 -0.16
CA GLY A 244 -16.84 -5.58 1.01
C GLY A 244 -17.17 -6.31 2.30
N ILE A 245 -18.19 -7.16 2.31
CA ILE A 245 -18.55 -8.00 3.47
C ILE A 245 -17.42 -8.99 3.79
N ALA A 246 -16.90 -9.69 2.77
CA ALA A 246 -15.81 -10.63 2.95
C ALA A 246 -14.58 -9.93 3.57
N GLY A 247 -14.22 -8.75 3.07
CA GLY A 247 -13.08 -7.99 3.61
C GLY A 247 -13.27 -7.54 5.06
N ILE A 248 -14.47 -7.10 5.45
CA ILE A 248 -14.76 -6.77 6.86
C ILE A 248 -14.66 -8.02 7.74
N HIS A 249 -15.14 -9.17 7.24
CA HIS A 249 -15.04 -10.44 7.95
C HIS A 249 -13.59 -10.85 8.20
N PHE A 250 -12.72 -10.79 7.17
CA PHE A 250 -11.29 -11.10 7.30
C PHE A 250 -10.57 -10.14 8.26
N LEU A 251 -10.80 -8.83 8.16
CA LEU A 251 -10.22 -7.85 9.08
C LEU A 251 -10.63 -8.10 10.53
N LYS A 252 -11.86 -8.64 10.76
CA LYS A 252 -12.30 -9.02 12.09
C LYS A 252 -11.61 -10.28 12.60
N GLN A 253 -11.44 -11.29 11.76
CA GLN A 253 -10.74 -12.54 12.12
C GLN A 253 -9.27 -12.31 12.48
N ASP A 254 -8.60 -11.41 11.75
CA ASP A 254 -7.21 -11.02 11.97
C ASP A 254 -7.00 -10.11 13.19
N GLY A 255 -8.05 -9.69 13.87
CA GLY A 255 -7.97 -8.75 14.98
C GLY A 255 -7.61 -7.32 14.59
N SER A 256 -7.46 -7.03 13.28
CA SER A 256 -7.12 -5.70 12.77
C SER A 256 -8.26 -4.71 12.92
N LEU A 257 -9.52 -5.19 12.96
CA LEU A 257 -10.68 -4.35 13.28
C LEU A 257 -10.75 -4.11 14.79
N GLY A 258 -10.61 -2.86 15.16
CA GLY A 258 -10.81 -2.47 16.53
C GLY A 258 -9.56 -2.46 17.41
N ALA A 259 -8.38 -2.76 16.90
CA ALA A 259 -7.13 -2.64 17.64
C ALA A 259 -6.94 -1.23 18.29
N ILE A 260 -7.66 -0.23 17.77
CA ILE A 260 -7.61 1.18 18.20
C ILE A 260 -8.93 1.61 18.86
N ASN A 261 -9.89 0.69 19.03
CA ASN A 261 -11.23 1.01 19.57
C ASN A 261 -11.24 1.57 20.99
N ASN A 262 -10.13 1.48 21.72
CA ASN A 262 -10.09 1.86 23.14
C ASN A 262 -9.90 3.37 23.38
N HIS A 263 -9.51 4.16 22.33
CA HIS A 263 -9.24 5.60 22.51
C HIS A 263 -10.35 6.51 22.00
N PHE A 264 -11.10 6.12 20.95
CA PHE A 264 -12.13 6.98 20.35
C PHE A 264 -13.44 6.23 20.10
N SER A 265 -14.56 6.84 20.50
CA SER A 265 -15.89 6.37 20.10
C SER A 265 -16.08 6.44 18.58
N PHE A 266 -17.04 5.69 18.04
CA PHE A 266 -17.32 5.67 16.59
C PHE A 266 -17.58 7.09 16.03
N ILE A 267 -18.21 7.97 16.79
CA ILE A 267 -18.48 9.36 16.38
C ILE A 267 -17.18 10.16 16.36
N GLU A 268 -16.35 10.03 17.39
CA GLU A 268 -15.09 10.77 17.50
C GLU A 268 -14.10 10.41 16.38
N ARG A 269 -14.15 9.19 15.83
CA ARG A 269 -13.28 8.77 14.70
C ARG A 269 -13.49 9.61 13.44
N HIS A 270 -14.61 10.29 13.29
CA HIS A 270 -14.83 11.21 12.17
C HIS A 270 -13.95 12.46 12.26
N LEU A 271 -13.47 12.81 13.44
CA LEU A 271 -12.60 13.97 13.66
C LEU A 271 -11.20 13.76 13.06
N PRO A 272 -10.41 12.70 13.42
CA PRO A 272 -9.15 12.42 12.73
C PRO A 272 -9.35 12.12 11.23
N ALA A 273 -10.47 11.50 10.83
CA ALA A 273 -10.80 11.29 9.43
C ALA A 273 -10.94 12.62 8.65
N ALA A 274 -11.56 13.65 9.27
CA ALA A 274 -11.66 14.98 8.66
C ALA A 274 -10.30 15.67 8.53
N LEU A 275 -9.43 15.56 9.53
CA LEU A 275 -8.06 16.08 9.46
C LEU A 275 -7.26 15.37 8.37
N ALA A 276 -7.34 14.04 8.30
CA ALA A 276 -6.69 13.24 7.24
C ALA A 276 -7.17 13.68 5.84
N TYR A 277 -8.49 13.86 5.67
CA TYR A 277 -9.09 14.32 4.41
C TYR A 277 -8.50 15.67 3.96
N LEU A 278 -8.44 16.67 4.86
CA LEU A 278 -7.85 17.98 4.55
C LEU A 278 -6.33 17.89 4.32
N THR A 279 -5.64 17.08 5.11
CA THR A 279 -4.20 16.85 4.93
C THR A 279 -3.90 16.28 3.56
N TYR A 280 -4.70 15.33 3.06
CA TYR A 280 -4.56 14.83 1.69
C TYR A 280 -4.82 15.91 0.63
N LEU A 281 -5.81 16.79 0.83
CA LEU A 281 -6.03 17.91 -0.11
C LEU A 281 -4.80 18.83 -0.17
N VAL A 282 -4.20 19.19 0.96
CA VAL A 282 -2.98 20.00 1.02
C VAL A 282 -1.80 19.25 0.39
N LYS A 283 -1.58 17.99 0.75
CA LYS A 283 -0.49 17.16 0.22
C LYS A 283 -0.61 16.88 -1.29
N SER A 284 -1.79 17.01 -1.87
CA SER A 284 -1.96 16.88 -3.32
C SER A 284 -1.24 17.99 -4.10
N VAL A 285 -1.04 19.17 -3.46
CA VAL A 285 -0.33 20.32 -4.02
C VAL A 285 1.05 20.50 -3.40
N VAL A 286 1.17 20.36 -2.09
CA VAL A 286 2.43 20.51 -1.35
C VAL A 286 2.69 19.23 -0.55
N PRO A 287 3.35 18.23 -1.14
CA PRO A 287 3.71 17.01 -0.40
C PRO A 287 4.80 17.34 0.64
N TYR A 288 4.50 17.09 1.89
CA TYR A 288 5.41 17.33 3.03
C TYR A 288 5.27 16.21 4.05
N LYS A 289 6.31 15.98 4.87
CA LYS A 289 6.33 14.97 5.94
C LYS A 289 5.68 13.65 5.47
N MET A 290 6.21 13.09 4.40
CA MET A 290 5.78 11.79 3.86
C MET A 290 6.42 10.70 4.71
N LEU A 291 5.59 10.02 5.50
CA LEU A 291 6.03 9.07 6.52
C LEU A 291 5.53 7.66 6.19
N PRO A 292 6.29 6.62 6.55
CA PRO A 292 5.80 5.25 6.47
C PRO A 292 4.58 5.02 7.35
N LEU A 293 4.60 5.56 8.57
CA LEU A 293 3.54 5.40 9.55
C LEU A 293 3.07 6.76 10.06
N TYR A 294 1.76 6.96 10.14
CA TYR A 294 1.12 8.12 10.77
C TYR A 294 0.36 7.62 12.00
N PRO A 295 0.96 7.67 13.19
CA PRO A 295 0.32 7.14 14.40
C PRO A 295 -0.98 7.88 14.69
N TYR A 296 -1.91 7.17 15.31
CA TYR A 296 -3.14 7.80 15.77
C TYR A 296 -2.82 8.86 16.83
N PRO A 297 -3.55 9.99 16.82
CA PRO A 297 -3.40 11.00 17.87
C PRO A 297 -3.84 10.40 19.21
N GLU A 298 -3.13 10.73 20.29
CA GLU A 298 -3.47 10.29 21.64
C GLU A 298 -4.66 11.08 22.19
N GLU A 299 -4.78 12.36 21.80
CA GLU A 299 -5.83 13.26 22.27
C GLU A 299 -6.47 14.03 21.11
N ILE A 300 -7.74 14.38 21.26
CA ILE A 300 -8.46 15.21 20.29
C ILE A 300 -8.19 16.69 20.59
N SER A 301 -7.37 17.33 19.75
CA SER A 301 -7.12 18.77 19.81
C SER A 301 -8.19 19.59 19.04
N TRP A 302 -8.23 20.90 19.27
CA TRP A 302 -9.16 21.81 18.60
C TRP A 302 -9.06 21.77 17.05
N ILE A 303 -7.91 21.42 16.49
CA ILE A 303 -7.69 21.34 15.05
C ILE A 303 -8.59 20.29 14.37
N PHE A 304 -8.96 19.22 15.10
CA PHE A 304 -9.87 18.19 14.58
C PHE A 304 -11.28 18.75 14.38
N TYR A 305 -11.78 19.56 15.32
CA TYR A 305 -13.10 20.20 15.21
C TYR A 305 -13.12 21.22 14.05
N VAL A 306 -12.06 22.04 13.93
CA VAL A 306 -11.93 22.98 12.81
C VAL A 306 -11.88 22.22 11.47
N SER A 307 -11.17 21.09 11.43
CA SER A 307 -11.12 20.25 10.24
C SER A 307 -12.49 19.70 9.87
N GLN A 308 -13.27 19.24 10.84
CA GLN A 308 -14.62 18.73 10.62
C GLN A 308 -15.54 19.82 10.04
N VAL A 309 -15.51 21.02 10.62
CA VAL A 309 -16.27 22.18 10.15
C VAL A 309 -15.84 22.56 8.72
N THR A 310 -14.54 22.59 8.45
CA THR A 310 -14.00 22.91 7.11
C THR A 310 -14.46 21.89 6.06
N VAL A 311 -14.41 20.60 6.37
CA VAL A 311 -14.93 19.54 5.49
C VAL A 311 -16.41 19.73 5.21
N PHE A 312 -17.20 20.12 6.20
CA PHE A 312 -18.63 20.40 6.02
C PHE A 312 -18.85 21.55 5.03
N PHE A 313 -18.10 22.66 5.16
CA PHE A 313 -18.15 23.76 4.20
C PHE A 313 -17.71 23.35 2.80
N LEU A 314 -16.69 22.51 2.65
CA LEU A 314 -16.26 21.97 1.36
C LEU A 314 -17.37 21.15 0.68
N PHE A 315 -18.12 20.35 1.42
CA PHE A 315 -19.28 19.64 0.87
C PHE A 315 -20.41 20.58 0.50
N GLY A 316 -20.67 21.62 1.30
CA GLY A 316 -21.63 22.69 0.97
C GLY A 316 -21.25 23.41 -0.32
N ALA A 317 -19.97 23.77 -0.48
CA ALA A 317 -19.46 24.37 -1.71
C ALA A 317 -19.58 23.41 -2.91
N THR A 318 -19.27 22.12 -2.70
CA THR A 318 -19.41 21.10 -3.77
C THR A 318 -20.87 20.98 -4.21
N PHE A 319 -21.82 21.00 -3.27
CA PHE A 319 -23.24 20.99 -3.57
C PHE A 319 -23.67 22.25 -4.34
N TYR A 320 -23.18 23.43 -3.94
CA TYR A 320 -23.42 24.67 -4.69
C TYR A 320 -22.91 24.56 -6.13
N PHE A 321 -21.69 24.05 -6.35
CA PHE A 321 -21.15 23.84 -7.69
C PHE A 321 -21.91 22.77 -8.49
N PHE A 322 -22.45 21.76 -7.81
CA PHE A 322 -23.36 20.79 -8.42
C PHE A 322 -24.62 21.48 -8.97
N ARG A 323 -25.24 22.36 -8.16
CA ARG A 323 -26.39 23.15 -8.60
C ARG A 323 -26.05 24.11 -9.77
N LYS A 324 -24.82 24.61 -9.81
CA LYS A 324 -24.31 25.46 -10.90
C LYS A 324 -23.80 24.64 -12.10
N LYS A 325 -23.97 23.32 -12.11
CA LYS A 325 -23.56 22.41 -13.21
C LYS A 325 -22.06 22.50 -13.57
N LYS A 326 -21.20 22.80 -12.60
CA LYS A 326 -19.74 22.83 -12.78
C LYS A 326 -19.17 21.41 -12.72
N LYS A 327 -19.46 20.60 -13.75
CA LYS A 327 -19.26 19.13 -13.77
C LYS A 327 -17.85 18.69 -13.47
N VAL A 328 -16.84 19.31 -14.07
CA VAL A 328 -15.43 18.93 -13.87
C VAL A 328 -15.04 19.10 -12.40
N LEU A 329 -15.43 20.22 -11.78
CA LEU A 329 -15.13 20.50 -10.38
C LEU A 329 -15.82 19.50 -9.45
N VAL A 330 -17.11 19.27 -9.68
CA VAL A 330 -17.89 18.29 -8.90
C VAL A 330 -17.33 16.89 -9.09
N PHE A 331 -17.01 16.49 -10.33
CA PHE A 331 -16.41 15.18 -10.62
C PHE A 331 -15.09 15.02 -9.87
N GLY A 332 -14.17 15.96 -9.94
CA GLY A 332 -12.85 15.85 -9.35
C GLY A 332 -12.91 15.72 -7.82
N ILE A 333 -13.72 16.58 -7.15
CA ILE A 333 -13.87 16.54 -5.68
C ILE A 333 -14.58 15.25 -5.25
N LEU A 334 -15.68 14.87 -5.91
CA LEU A 334 -16.43 13.67 -5.54
C LEU A 334 -15.66 12.38 -5.87
N PHE A 335 -14.90 12.34 -6.97
CA PHE A 335 -14.05 11.20 -7.28
C PHE A 335 -12.98 10.99 -6.19
N PHE A 336 -12.31 12.08 -5.77
CA PHE A 336 -11.40 12.04 -4.63
C PHE A 336 -12.12 11.55 -3.37
N THR A 337 -13.26 12.14 -3.01
CA THR A 337 -14.01 11.81 -1.80
C THR A 337 -14.48 10.35 -1.77
N ILE A 338 -15.09 9.87 -2.86
CA ILE A 338 -15.60 8.49 -2.96
C ILE A 338 -14.47 7.48 -2.75
N ASN A 339 -13.32 7.73 -3.36
CA ASN A 339 -12.21 6.78 -3.34
C ASN A 339 -11.35 6.87 -2.08
N ILE A 340 -11.29 8.03 -1.39
CA ILE A 340 -10.55 8.15 -0.13
C ILE A 340 -11.38 7.73 1.09
N LYS A 341 -12.72 7.86 1.04
CA LYS A 341 -13.60 7.64 2.19
C LYS A 341 -13.42 6.30 2.89
N PRO A 342 -13.31 5.14 2.20
CA PRO A 342 -13.08 3.85 2.87
C PRO A 342 -11.73 3.78 3.60
N LEU A 343 -10.77 4.66 3.24
CA LEU A 343 -9.40 4.69 3.73
C LEU A 343 -9.19 5.70 4.88
N LEU A 344 -10.22 6.48 5.24
CA LEU A 344 -10.16 7.49 6.32
C LEU A 344 -10.23 6.89 7.72
N GLN A 345 -10.10 5.57 7.85
CA GLN A 345 -9.98 4.84 9.12
C GLN A 345 -11.15 5.04 10.11
N VAL A 346 -12.34 5.42 9.65
CA VAL A 346 -13.53 5.48 10.49
C VAL A 346 -13.87 4.09 11.06
N LEU A 347 -13.60 3.01 10.30
CA LEU A 347 -13.75 1.63 10.77
C LEU A 347 -12.53 1.12 11.54
N SER A 348 -11.49 1.94 11.72
CA SER A 348 -10.25 1.63 12.46
C SER A 348 -9.63 0.29 12.06
N ALA A 349 -9.04 0.22 10.90
CA ALA A 349 -8.29 -0.94 10.43
C ALA A 349 -6.81 -0.60 10.30
N GLY A 350 -5.95 -1.23 11.13
CA GLY A 350 -4.50 -1.06 11.08
C GLY A 350 -3.94 -0.03 12.07
N GLN A 351 -2.61 0.21 11.97
CA GLN A 351 -1.82 0.96 12.96
C GLN A 351 -1.72 2.47 12.69
N ALA A 352 -2.25 2.96 11.57
CA ALA A 352 -2.11 4.35 11.15
C ALA A 352 -3.44 4.99 10.80
N PHE A 353 -3.66 6.26 11.20
CA PHE A 353 -4.90 6.97 10.85
C PHE A 353 -4.91 7.51 9.42
N MET A 354 -3.75 7.59 8.76
CA MET A 354 -3.59 7.92 7.35
C MET A 354 -2.33 7.27 6.78
N ALA A 355 -2.23 7.17 5.44
CA ALA A 355 -1.03 6.71 4.75
C ALA A 355 -0.95 7.37 3.36
N ASP A 356 0.25 7.67 2.88
CA ASP A 356 0.44 8.35 1.59
C ASP A 356 -0.10 7.50 0.43
N ARG A 357 0.06 6.18 0.48
CA ARG A 357 -0.47 5.20 -0.49
C ARG A 357 -2.00 5.24 -0.66
N PHE A 358 -2.74 5.68 0.34
CA PHE A 358 -4.21 5.77 0.25
C PHE A 358 -4.68 6.73 -0.84
N THR A 359 -3.80 7.62 -1.30
CA THR A 359 -4.11 8.62 -2.33
C THR A 359 -3.97 8.09 -3.76
N TYR A 360 -3.53 6.83 -3.97
CA TYR A 360 -3.14 6.32 -5.30
C TYR A 360 -4.21 6.51 -6.37
N ILE A 361 -5.43 6.04 -6.17
CA ILE A 361 -6.56 6.29 -7.09
C ILE A 361 -7.28 7.62 -6.79
N PRO A 362 -7.55 7.99 -5.52
CA PRO A 362 -8.29 9.21 -5.22
C PRO A 362 -7.73 10.48 -5.88
N TYR A 363 -6.42 10.63 -5.94
CA TYR A 363 -5.78 11.84 -6.50
C TYR A 363 -6.00 12.03 -8.00
N LEU A 364 -6.42 11.00 -8.74
CA LEU A 364 -6.83 11.17 -10.15
C LEU A 364 -7.90 12.26 -10.29
N GLY A 365 -8.87 12.33 -9.36
CA GLY A 365 -9.88 13.37 -9.35
C GLY A 365 -9.31 14.78 -9.25
N LEU A 366 -8.37 14.98 -8.32
CA LEU A 366 -7.72 16.26 -8.10
C LEU A 366 -6.78 16.65 -9.25
N PHE A 367 -5.99 15.69 -9.75
CA PHE A 367 -5.08 15.93 -10.88
C PHE A 367 -5.84 16.26 -12.17
N LEU A 368 -7.02 15.67 -12.37
CA LEU A 368 -7.93 16.05 -13.45
C LEU A 368 -8.39 17.52 -13.31
N LEU A 369 -8.70 17.97 -12.08
CA LEU A 369 -9.05 19.37 -11.81
C LEU A 369 -7.90 20.32 -12.13
N TYR A 370 -6.68 19.98 -11.70
CA TYR A 370 -5.50 20.80 -11.95
C TYR A 370 -5.21 20.89 -13.45
N ALA A 371 -5.29 19.77 -14.16
CA ALA A 371 -5.12 19.73 -15.62
C ALA A 371 -6.20 20.52 -16.37
N TYR A 372 -7.44 20.46 -15.90
CA TYR A 372 -8.53 21.27 -16.46
C TYR A 372 -8.31 22.76 -16.20
N GLY A 373 -7.79 23.13 -15.03
CA GLY A 373 -7.35 24.49 -14.71
C GLY A 373 -6.29 24.99 -15.69
N VAL A 374 -5.25 24.16 -15.93
CA VAL A 374 -4.21 24.44 -16.94
C VAL A 374 -4.83 24.63 -18.32
N GLN A 375 -5.72 23.74 -18.76
CA GLN A 375 -6.41 23.87 -20.05
C GLN A 375 -7.16 25.20 -20.16
N THR A 376 -7.86 25.60 -19.12
CA THR A 376 -8.64 26.83 -19.08
C THR A 376 -7.74 28.07 -19.19
N ILE A 377 -6.60 28.05 -18.49
CA ILE A 377 -5.62 29.16 -18.53
C ILE A 377 -4.98 29.24 -19.92
N LEU A 378 -4.54 28.11 -20.50
CA LEU A 378 -3.94 28.07 -21.83
C LEU A 378 -4.89 28.60 -22.91
N LYS A 379 -6.20 28.32 -22.82
CA LYS A 379 -7.20 28.83 -23.74
C LYS A 379 -7.48 30.31 -23.55
N LYS A 380 -7.47 30.82 -22.32
CA LYS A 380 -7.80 32.19 -21.99
C LYS A 380 -6.65 33.17 -22.29
N TYR A 381 -5.40 32.72 -22.10
CA TYR A 381 -4.21 33.58 -22.14
C TYR A 381 -3.17 33.06 -23.16
N GLU A 382 -3.57 32.91 -24.42
CA GLU A 382 -2.71 32.34 -25.48
C GLU A 382 -1.34 33.02 -25.61
N LYS A 383 -1.28 34.37 -25.46
CA LYS A 383 -0.02 35.12 -25.51
C LYS A 383 0.94 34.83 -24.34
N SER A 384 0.43 34.30 -23.23
CA SER A 384 1.19 34.04 -22.01
C SER A 384 1.49 32.54 -21.80
N ASN A 385 1.17 31.67 -22.77
CA ASN A 385 1.30 30.23 -22.66
C ASN A 385 2.71 29.77 -22.28
N LYS A 386 3.77 30.49 -22.69
CA LYS A 386 5.15 30.20 -22.31
C LYS A 386 5.37 30.16 -20.78
N PHE A 387 4.73 31.06 -20.04
CA PHE A 387 4.85 31.10 -18.57
C PHE A 387 4.15 29.90 -17.93
N VAL A 388 3.01 29.46 -18.47
CA VAL A 388 2.29 28.28 -18.02
C VAL A 388 3.14 27.02 -18.24
N TYR A 389 3.79 26.90 -19.41
CA TYR A 389 4.69 25.77 -19.68
C TYR A 389 5.91 25.75 -18.75
N VAL A 390 6.50 26.93 -18.48
CA VAL A 390 7.61 27.03 -17.51
C VAL A 390 7.15 26.63 -16.11
N ALA A 391 5.97 27.10 -15.67
CA ALA A 391 5.41 26.72 -14.37
C ALA A 391 5.16 25.21 -14.27
N ILE A 392 4.58 24.59 -15.31
CA ILE A 392 4.38 23.13 -15.39
C ILE A 392 5.73 22.40 -15.28
N PHE A 393 6.72 22.85 -16.04
CA PHE A 393 8.06 22.24 -16.04
C PHE A 393 8.72 22.32 -14.64
N LEU A 394 8.63 23.49 -13.99
CA LEU A 394 9.18 23.68 -12.65
C LEU A 394 8.47 22.80 -11.61
N ILE A 395 7.14 22.75 -11.61
CA ILE A 395 6.35 21.91 -10.69
C ILE A 395 6.72 20.43 -10.88
N LEU A 396 6.76 19.96 -12.11
CA LEU A 396 7.10 18.56 -12.41
C LEU A 396 8.57 18.25 -12.07
N GLY A 397 9.49 19.19 -12.29
CA GLY A 397 10.89 19.06 -11.89
C GLY A 397 11.05 18.94 -10.37
N VAL A 398 10.35 19.80 -9.60
CA VAL A 398 10.33 19.72 -8.14
C VAL A 398 9.73 18.39 -7.67
N TYR A 399 8.61 17.96 -8.25
CA TYR A 399 7.99 16.69 -7.86
C TYR A 399 8.86 15.48 -8.21
N GLY A 400 9.51 15.49 -9.38
CA GLY A 400 10.46 14.44 -9.74
C GLY A 400 11.64 14.36 -8.76
N TYR A 401 12.23 15.50 -8.40
CA TYR A 401 13.29 15.56 -7.39
C TYR A 401 12.81 15.04 -6.02
N MET A 402 11.66 15.53 -5.54
CA MET A 402 11.09 15.08 -4.26
C MET A 402 10.73 13.60 -4.27
N ASN A 403 10.28 13.06 -5.41
CA ASN A 403 9.98 11.64 -5.57
C ASN A 403 11.26 10.79 -5.41
N ILE A 404 12.33 11.17 -6.10
CA ILE A 404 13.64 10.50 -5.99
C ILE A 404 14.15 10.55 -4.55
N GLU A 405 14.10 11.69 -3.86
CA GLU A 405 14.52 11.81 -2.46
C GLU A 405 13.64 10.96 -1.52
N GLN A 406 12.32 10.99 -1.72
CA GLN A 406 11.40 10.18 -0.93
C GLN A 406 11.59 8.68 -1.19
N SER A 407 11.92 8.27 -2.42
CA SER A 407 12.17 6.87 -2.72
C SER A 407 13.33 6.28 -1.93
N LYS A 408 14.35 7.07 -1.62
CA LYS A 408 15.55 6.62 -0.88
C LYS A 408 15.25 6.11 0.53
N ILE A 409 14.13 6.53 1.13
CA ILE A 409 13.75 6.01 2.46
C ILE A 409 13.37 4.52 2.39
N TRP A 410 12.92 4.03 1.24
CA TRP A 410 12.52 2.66 0.99
C TRP A 410 13.66 1.75 0.52
N ARG A 411 14.91 2.24 0.50
CA ARG A 411 16.06 1.45 0.00
C ARG A 411 16.38 0.21 0.84
N ASN A 412 16.10 0.26 2.15
CA ASN A 412 16.20 -0.85 3.09
C ASN A 412 15.49 -0.49 4.41
N SER A 413 15.31 -1.47 5.27
CA SER A 413 14.62 -1.30 6.56
C SER A 413 15.28 -0.26 7.49
N GLY A 414 16.61 -0.19 7.49
CA GLY A 414 17.33 0.79 8.31
C GLY A 414 17.03 2.24 7.91
N ALA A 415 16.97 2.52 6.60
CA ALA A 415 16.61 3.84 6.08
C ALA A 415 15.14 4.18 6.39
N LEU A 416 14.24 3.22 6.16
CA LEU A 416 12.80 3.35 6.39
C LEU A 416 12.50 3.75 7.83
N TRP A 417 12.95 2.94 8.78
CA TRP A 417 12.66 3.14 10.20
C TRP A 417 13.44 4.31 10.82
N SER A 418 14.64 4.63 10.28
CA SER A 418 15.35 5.85 10.69
C SER A 418 14.62 7.11 10.26
N HIS A 419 13.96 7.09 9.09
CA HIS A 419 13.12 8.20 8.66
C HIS A 419 11.90 8.36 9.58
N GLU A 420 11.24 7.27 9.95
CA GLU A 420 10.10 7.29 10.90
C GLU A 420 10.54 7.84 12.27
N LEU A 421 11.62 7.32 12.84
CA LEU A 421 12.10 7.70 14.16
C LEU A 421 12.65 9.14 14.23
N LYS A 422 12.93 9.77 13.11
CA LYS A 422 13.25 11.21 13.05
C LYS A 422 12.05 12.08 13.43
N TYR A 423 10.84 11.64 13.13
CA TYR A 423 9.59 12.38 13.39
C TYR A 423 8.84 11.85 14.62
N HIS A 424 8.91 10.54 14.85
CA HIS A 424 8.28 9.84 15.96
C HIS A 424 9.34 9.00 16.69
N PRO A 425 10.18 9.63 17.54
CA PRO A 425 11.34 8.97 18.14
C PRO A 425 10.96 7.82 19.09
N ASP A 426 9.71 7.78 19.59
CA ASP A 426 9.20 6.77 20.53
C ASP A 426 8.27 5.76 19.85
N ASN A 427 8.22 5.71 18.51
CA ASN A 427 7.42 4.75 17.78
C ASN A 427 7.94 3.33 18.01
N LEU A 428 7.16 2.51 18.72
CA LEU A 428 7.53 1.15 19.11
C LEU A 428 7.78 0.26 17.88
N SER A 429 6.89 0.29 16.88
CA SER A 429 7.08 -0.51 15.66
C SER A 429 8.38 -0.16 14.94
N ALA A 430 8.72 1.12 14.86
CA ALA A 430 9.93 1.58 14.20
C ALA A 430 11.20 1.19 14.98
N LEU A 431 11.19 1.32 16.32
CA LEU A 431 12.29 0.88 17.18
C LEU A 431 12.54 -0.63 17.05
N TYR A 432 11.49 -1.43 17.16
CA TYR A 432 11.61 -2.89 17.06
C TYR A 432 12.14 -3.33 15.69
N ASN A 433 11.53 -2.84 14.62
CA ASN A 433 11.91 -3.25 13.27
C ASN A 433 13.30 -2.74 12.86
N ARG A 434 13.73 -1.53 13.31
CA ARG A 434 15.09 -1.06 13.06
C ARG A 434 16.10 -1.85 13.88
N GLY A 435 15.79 -2.19 15.12
CA GLY A 435 16.60 -3.07 15.95
C GLY A 435 16.80 -4.45 15.30
N ALA A 436 15.72 -5.06 14.80
CA ALA A 436 15.76 -6.32 14.07
C ALA A 436 16.59 -6.22 12.78
N TYR A 437 16.49 -5.13 12.04
CA TYR A 437 17.34 -4.86 10.87
C TYR A 437 18.82 -4.77 11.26
N TYR A 438 19.18 -3.99 12.28
CA TYR A 438 20.55 -3.86 12.72
C TYR A 438 21.10 -5.18 13.25
N ARG A 439 20.28 -6.02 13.89
CA ARG A 439 20.69 -7.38 14.29
C ARG A 439 21.04 -8.23 13.07
N GLY A 440 20.25 -8.15 11.99
CA GLY A 440 20.52 -8.85 10.73
C GLY A 440 21.82 -8.40 10.05
N GLU A 441 22.17 -7.11 10.20
CA GLU A 441 23.43 -6.52 9.72
C GLU A 441 24.62 -6.70 10.69
N GLU A 442 24.44 -7.49 11.75
CA GLU A 442 25.42 -7.73 12.82
C GLU A 442 25.87 -6.47 13.58
N ARG A 443 25.09 -5.41 13.48
CA ARG A 443 25.28 -4.12 14.17
C ARG A 443 24.63 -4.17 15.56
N TYR A 444 25.14 -5.04 16.40
CA TYR A 444 24.49 -5.41 17.69
C TYR A 444 24.38 -4.25 18.67
N ARG A 445 25.30 -3.27 18.65
CA ARG A 445 25.25 -2.11 19.55
C ARG A 445 24.09 -1.17 19.19
N GLU A 446 23.89 -0.92 17.90
CA GLU A 446 22.79 -0.10 17.41
C GLU A 446 21.43 -0.82 17.61
N ALA A 447 21.41 -2.14 17.39
CA ALA A 447 20.25 -2.96 17.69
C ALA A 447 19.86 -2.87 19.17
N LEU A 448 20.84 -3.03 20.09
CA LEU A 448 20.62 -2.91 21.54
C LEU A 448 20.13 -1.50 21.94
N HIS A 449 20.63 -0.44 21.30
CA HIS A 449 20.15 0.91 21.55
C HIS A 449 18.63 1.01 21.30
N ASP A 450 18.17 0.54 20.15
CA ASP A 450 16.75 0.62 19.76
C ASP A 450 15.88 -0.30 20.63
N ILE A 451 16.29 -1.55 20.83
CA ILE A 451 15.51 -2.51 21.64
C ILE A 451 15.49 -2.12 23.12
N ASN A 452 16.58 -1.55 23.67
CA ASN A 452 16.57 -1.01 25.04
C ASN A 452 15.54 0.12 25.19
N LYS A 453 15.48 1.03 24.20
CA LYS A 453 14.49 2.10 24.20
C LYS A 453 13.07 1.54 24.08
N TYR A 454 12.86 0.55 23.21
CA TYR A 454 11.59 -0.16 23.09
C TYR A 454 11.13 -0.76 24.44
N VAL A 455 12.02 -1.54 25.09
CA VAL A 455 11.69 -2.20 26.37
C VAL A 455 11.49 -1.16 27.49
N ALA A 456 12.19 -0.04 27.47
CA ALA A 456 11.97 1.05 28.43
C ALA A 456 10.56 1.66 28.30
N LEU A 457 10.06 1.78 27.07
CA LEU A 457 8.71 2.29 26.78
C LEU A 457 7.62 1.24 26.97
N HIS A 458 7.91 -0.04 26.72
CA HIS A 458 6.95 -1.14 26.79
C HIS A 458 7.59 -2.38 27.47
N PRO A 459 7.72 -2.36 28.81
CA PRO A 459 8.48 -3.38 29.57
C PRO A 459 7.78 -4.74 29.69
N VAL A 460 6.52 -4.84 29.30
CA VAL A 460 5.68 -6.05 29.45
C VAL A 460 5.52 -6.85 28.14
N ASP A 461 6.38 -6.62 27.16
CA ASP A 461 6.38 -7.36 25.89
C ASP A 461 7.39 -8.51 25.94
N PRO A 462 6.94 -9.78 26.00
CA PRO A 462 7.84 -10.92 26.04
C PRO A 462 8.66 -11.07 24.76
N HIS A 463 8.11 -10.69 23.59
CA HIS A 463 8.84 -10.76 22.32
C HIS A 463 10.05 -9.81 22.29
N ALA A 464 9.88 -8.58 22.82
CA ALA A 464 10.99 -7.62 22.89
C ALA A 464 12.07 -8.03 23.88
N LEU A 465 11.68 -8.64 25.02
CA LEU A 465 12.65 -9.19 25.98
C LEU A 465 13.44 -10.38 25.39
N VAL A 466 12.78 -11.26 24.64
CA VAL A 466 13.45 -12.36 23.91
C VAL A 466 14.40 -11.79 22.87
N GLU A 467 13.99 -10.81 22.07
CA GLU A 467 14.85 -10.16 21.08
C GLU A 467 16.06 -9.49 21.73
N ARG A 468 15.89 -8.80 22.87
CA ARG A 468 17.00 -8.18 23.62
C ARG A 468 17.93 -9.24 24.20
N SER A 469 17.42 -10.36 24.67
CA SER A 469 18.23 -11.47 25.16
C SER A 469 19.15 -12.05 24.08
N ILE A 470 18.63 -12.19 22.86
CA ILE A 470 19.42 -12.63 21.70
C ILE A 470 20.57 -11.66 21.44
N LEU A 471 20.30 -10.35 21.48
CA LEU A 471 21.31 -9.32 21.29
C LEU A 471 22.37 -9.33 22.42
N TYR A 472 21.94 -9.46 23.68
CA TYR A 472 22.88 -9.60 24.80
C TYR A 472 23.76 -10.85 24.65
N ALA A 473 23.19 -11.98 24.21
CA ALA A 473 23.96 -13.20 23.97
C ALA A 473 24.99 -13.03 22.82
N LYS A 474 24.66 -12.24 21.80
CA LYS A 474 25.58 -11.92 20.69
C LYS A 474 26.76 -11.05 21.13
N VAL A 475 26.60 -10.22 22.15
CA VAL A 475 27.66 -9.39 22.73
C VAL A 475 28.25 -10.00 24.03
N HIS A 476 28.02 -11.30 24.27
CA HIS A 476 28.53 -12.08 25.40
C HIS A 476 28.06 -11.63 26.80
N MET A 477 26.95 -10.87 26.89
CA MET A 477 26.32 -10.46 28.14
C MET A 477 25.29 -11.50 28.60
N TYR A 478 25.76 -12.72 28.91
CA TYR A 478 24.88 -13.88 29.13
C TYR A 478 23.95 -13.73 30.35
N GLU A 479 24.44 -13.08 31.43
CA GLU A 479 23.61 -12.86 32.64
C GLU A 479 22.40 -11.95 32.32
N ASN A 480 22.62 -10.87 31.58
CA ASN A 480 21.56 -9.97 31.14
C ASN A 480 20.57 -10.71 30.23
N ALA A 481 21.06 -11.55 29.32
CA ALA A 481 20.23 -12.33 28.44
C ALA A 481 19.33 -13.31 29.20
N LEU A 482 19.89 -14.04 30.19
CA LEU A 482 19.12 -14.97 31.04
C LEU A 482 18.10 -14.23 31.92
N LEU A 483 18.44 -13.03 32.40
CA LEU A 483 17.49 -12.19 33.16
C LEU A 483 16.30 -11.76 32.32
N ASP A 484 16.52 -11.33 31.07
CA ASP A 484 15.46 -10.97 30.15
C ASP A 484 14.54 -12.15 29.83
N LEU A 485 15.13 -13.33 29.56
CA LEU A 485 14.34 -14.56 29.31
C LEU A 485 13.54 -14.99 30.55
N LYS A 486 14.09 -14.79 31.76
CA LYS A 486 13.35 -15.04 33.02
C LYS A 486 12.17 -14.07 33.17
N ASN A 487 12.35 -12.81 32.80
CA ASN A 487 11.28 -11.83 32.85
C ASN A 487 10.22 -12.10 31.75
N ALA A 488 10.63 -12.48 30.55
CA ALA A 488 9.72 -12.89 29.48
C ALA A 488 8.86 -14.09 29.89
N GLU A 489 9.45 -15.12 30.55
CA GLU A 489 8.74 -16.31 31.03
C GLU A 489 7.67 -15.96 32.10
N LYS A 490 7.94 -14.95 32.94
CA LYS A 490 6.92 -14.49 33.92
C LYS A 490 5.72 -13.85 33.25
N ILE A 491 5.91 -13.22 32.09
CA ILE A 491 4.85 -12.54 31.33
C ILE A 491 4.08 -13.56 30.51
N ASP A 492 4.80 -14.40 29.73
CA ASP A 492 4.23 -15.45 28.90
C ASP A 492 5.04 -16.75 29.00
N PRO A 493 4.66 -17.68 29.89
CA PRO A 493 5.34 -18.96 30.05
C PRO A 493 5.12 -19.93 28.87
N THR A 494 4.23 -19.59 27.93
CA THR A 494 3.95 -20.43 26.74
C THR A 494 4.77 -20.05 25.52
N HIS A 495 5.50 -18.94 25.58
CA HIS A 495 6.33 -18.45 24.49
C HIS A 495 7.55 -19.37 24.29
N SER A 496 7.48 -20.29 23.33
CA SER A 496 8.46 -21.35 23.07
C SER A 496 9.89 -20.84 22.87
N GLU A 497 10.08 -19.70 22.17
CA GLU A 497 11.40 -19.12 21.88
C GLU A 497 12.22 -18.75 23.14
N ILE A 498 11.57 -18.53 24.30
CA ILE A 498 12.26 -18.31 25.58
C ILE A 498 13.15 -19.50 25.90
N TYR A 499 12.61 -20.68 25.80
CA TYR A 499 13.29 -21.94 26.16
C TYR A 499 14.38 -22.28 25.15
N LYS A 500 14.14 -22.06 23.87
CA LYS A 500 15.12 -22.22 22.80
C LYS A 500 16.33 -21.31 23.02
N ASN A 501 16.12 -20.01 23.24
CA ASN A 501 17.21 -19.07 23.42
C ASN A 501 17.95 -19.30 24.73
N ARG A 502 17.25 -19.70 25.81
CA ARG A 502 17.88 -20.05 27.08
C ARG A 502 18.78 -21.29 26.94
N SER A 503 18.31 -22.31 26.20
CA SER A 503 19.12 -23.48 25.85
C SER A 503 20.41 -23.10 25.12
N VAL A 504 20.30 -22.24 24.10
CA VAL A 504 21.46 -21.75 23.33
C VAL A 504 22.46 -21.03 24.24
N ILE A 505 21.98 -20.20 25.16
CA ILE A 505 22.86 -19.47 26.08
C ILE A 505 23.55 -20.45 27.05
N TYR A 506 22.80 -21.38 27.65
CA TYR A 506 23.41 -22.39 28.54
C TYR A 506 24.45 -23.27 27.84
N ALA A 507 24.20 -23.67 26.59
CA ALA A 507 25.20 -24.39 25.79
C ALA A 507 26.47 -23.54 25.58
N ARG A 508 26.35 -22.22 25.33
CA ARG A 508 27.51 -21.34 25.14
C ARG A 508 28.36 -21.13 26.39
N ILE A 509 27.76 -21.19 27.56
CA ILE A 509 28.47 -21.07 28.84
C ILE A 509 28.92 -22.45 29.39
N GLY A 510 28.71 -23.53 28.60
CA GLY A 510 29.15 -24.90 28.98
C GLY A 510 28.19 -25.64 29.87
N ASN A 511 27.06 -25.08 30.27
CA ASN A 511 26.05 -25.76 31.11
C ASN A 511 25.12 -26.62 30.25
N TYR A 512 25.60 -27.78 29.84
CA TYR A 512 24.86 -28.68 28.93
C TYR A 512 23.63 -29.33 29.60
N ASP A 513 23.60 -29.47 30.92
CA ASP A 513 22.46 -30.00 31.66
C ASP A 513 21.25 -29.05 31.56
N GLN A 514 21.46 -27.80 31.88
CA GLN A 514 20.40 -26.80 31.76
C GLN A 514 20.00 -26.60 30.29
N SER A 515 20.97 -26.57 29.37
CA SER A 515 20.70 -26.48 27.95
C SER A 515 19.78 -27.59 27.45
N HIS A 516 20.09 -28.85 27.83
CA HIS A 516 19.26 -30.01 27.45
C HIS A 516 17.84 -29.91 28.03
N TRP A 517 17.69 -29.49 29.29
CA TRP A 517 16.38 -29.35 29.93
C TRP A 517 15.52 -28.28 29.24
N GLU A 518 16.08 -27.11 28.96
CA GLU A 518 15.39 -26.00 28.27
C GLU A 518 14.98 -26.40 26.85
N LEU A 519 15.87 -27.09 26.11
CA LEU A 519 15.55 -27.52 24.76
C LEU A 519 14.45 -28.58 24.73
N LYS A 520 14.41 -29.47 25.74
CA LYS A 520 13.31 -30.43 25.89
C LYS A 520 11.98 -29.72 26.17
N LYS A 521 12.01 -28.62 26.94
CA LYS A 521 10.83 -27.80 27.21
C LYS A 521 10.37 -27.06 25.95
N TYR A 522 11.29 -26.51 25.15
CA TYR A 522 10.96 -25.96 23.83
C TYR A 522 10.25 -26.99 22.95
N LEU A 523 10.80 -28.19 22.81
CA LEU A 523 10.24 -29.24 21.97
C LEU A 523 8.89 -29.79 22.47
N SER A 524 8.50 -29.53 23.71
CA SER A 524 7.14 -29.81 24.17
C SER A 524 6.09 -28.84 23.61
N PHE A 525 6.50 -27.63 23.19
CA PHE A 525 5.67 -26.68 22.50
C PHE A 525 5.75 -26.83 20.98
N GLU A 526 6.95 -27.19 20.45
CA GLU A 526 7.26 -27.28 19.03
C GLU A 526 7.75 -28.71 18.69
N PRO A 527 6.88 -29.73 18.73
CA PRO A 527 7.28 -31.14 18.59
C PRO A 527 7.78 -31.51 17.19
N ASP A 528 7.41 -30.70 16.16
CA ASP A 528 7.73 -30.97 14.76
C ASP A 528 9.09 -30.37 14.33
N ASP A 529 9.82 -29.66 15.22
CA ASP A 529 11.12 -29.08 14.92
C ASP A 529 12.22 -30.15 14.91
N SER A 530 12.40 -30.80 13.77
CA SER A 530 13.36 -31.89 13.57
C SER A 530 14.82 -31.46 13.76
N GLU A 531 15.15 -30.21 13.49
CA GLU A 531 16.51 -29.67 13.70
C GLU A 531 16.82 -29.62 15.19
N MET A 532 15.91 -29.11 16.00
CA MET A 532 16.10 -29.03 17.45
C MET A 532 16.12 -30.39 18.12
N TRP A 533 15.43 -31.41 17.60
CA TRP A 533 15.58 -32.79 18.04
C TRP A 533 17.01 -33.32 17.80
N SER A 534 17.62 -33.00 16.66
CA SER A 534 19.02 -33.37 16.36
C SER A 534 20.00 -32.70 17.35
N ILE A 535 19.77 -31.41 17.64
CA ILE A 535 20.57 -30.66 18.61
C ILE A 535 20.41 -31.28 20.02
N LEU A 536 19.19 -31.65 20.42
CA LEU A 536 18.93 -32.30 21.71
C LEU A 536 19.72 -33.63 21.86
N ALA A 537 19.76 -34.44 20.79
CA ALA A 537 20.54 -35.66 20.76
C ALA A 537 22.05 -35.39 20.91
N THR A 538 22.55 -34.32 20.31
CA THR A 538 23.95 -33.89 20.42
C THR A 538 24.28 -33.40 21.83
N LEU A 539 23.42 -32.60 22.44
CA LEU A 539 23.58 -32.14 23.83
C LEU A 539 23.62 -33.31 24.82
N LYS A 540 22.79 -34.32 24.58
CA LYS A 540 22.81 -35.56 25.41
C LYS A 540 24.15 -36.26 25.34
N ARG A 541 24.84 -36.30 24.18
CA ARG A 541 26.19 -36.88 24.05
C ARG A 541 27.26 -36.04 24.76
N LEU A 542 27.19 -34.71 24.63
CA LEU A 542 28.11 -33.78 25.29
C LEU A 542 28.00 -33.84 26.82
N LYS A 543 26.78 -33.99 27.34
CA LYS A 543 26.52 -34.22 28.76
C LYS A 543 27.20 -35.50 29.29
N ILE A 544 27.18 -36.59 28.52
CA ILE A 544 27.80 -37.87 28.90
C ILE A 544 29.33 -37.74 28.90
N ASN A 545 29.91 -36.95 28.01
CA ASN A 545 31.35 -36.84 27.84
C ASN A 545 32.01 -35.78 28.77
N ASN A 546 31.23 -34.94 29.43
CA ASN A 546 31.68 -33.99 30.45
C ASN A 546 30.85 -34.18 31.75
N PRO A 547 31.03 -35.27 32.49
CA PRO A 547 30.51 -35.36 33.85
C PRO A 547 31.30 -34.38 34.71
N GLU A 548 30.60 -33.48 35.47
CA GLU A 548 31.25 -32.64 36.49
C GLU A 548 32.10 -33.39 37.48
#